data_391ab12d44a24421e473540dcd00b7d5
#
_entry.id   391ab12d44a24421e473540dcd00b7d5
#
_cell.length_a   1.000
_cell.length_b   1.000
_cell.length_c   1.000
_cell.angle_alpha   90.00
_cell.angle_beta   90.00
_cell.angle_gamma   90.00
#
_symmetry.space_group_name_H-M   'P 1'
#
loop_
_entity.id
_entity.type
_entity.pdbx_description
1 polymer ?
#
loop_
_entity_poly.entity_id
_entity_poly.type
_entity_poly.pdbx_seq_one_letter_code
_entity_poly.pdbx_strand_id
1 'polypeptide(L)'
;MEYAHIMPEDIFKNPEVKVYVEAGNSCLGALGFTEHGRPHAKRCSNYARNILEALDYDTRTCELAAIAGYLHDIGNTVNRVDHAHSGAIMAFTLLTRMNMPPEEIAIICSAIGHHDEKTAFPVNAVSAAL
;
A
#
# COMPACT_ATOMS: atom_id res chain seq x y z
N MET A 1 6.09 11.52 -22.48
CA MET A 1 6.56 11.57 -21.08
C MET A 1 7.00 10.19 -20.64
N GLU A 2 8.19 10.08 -20.10
CA GLU A 2 8.69 8.82 -19.60
C GLU A 2 8.27 8.63 -18.14
N TYR A 3 7.78 7.44 -17.83
CA TYR A 3 7.44 7.10 -16.45
C TYR A 3 8.66 6.55 -15.71
N ALA A 4 8.66 6.68 -14.40
CA ALA A 4 9.73 6.19 -13.55
C ALA A 4 9.47 4.73 -13.13
N HIS A 5 10.55 3.96 -12.98
CA HIS A 5 10.48 2.61 -12.42
C HIS A 5 10.62 2.70 -10.91
N ILE A 6 9.49 2.75 -10.21
CA ILE A 6 9.45 2.94 -8.76
C ILE A 6 9.65 1.60 -8.07
N MET A 7 10.66 1.53 -7.21
CA MET A 7 10.96 0.34 -6.41
C MET A 7 10.34 0.45 -5.02
N PRO A 8 10.11 -0.67 -4.33
CA PRO A 8 9.62 -0.60 -2.95
C PRO A 8 10.47 0.29 -2.05
N GLU A 9 11.78 0.26 -2.21
CA GLU A 9 12.73 1.09 -1.42
C GLU A 9 12.47 2.58 -1.61
N ASP A 10 12.04 3.01 -2.80
CA ASP A 10 11.70 4.40 -3.07
C ASP A 10 10.50 4.84 -2.23
N ILE A 11 9.55 3.94 -2.04
CA ILE A 11 8.37 4.18 -1.20
C ILE A 11 8.79 4.27 0.28
N PHE A 12 9.62 3.34 0.74
CA PHE A 12 10.08 3.31 2.14
C PHE A 12 10.83 4.58 2.53
N LYS A 13 11.55 5.19 1.60
CA LYS A 13 12.36 6.38 1.83
C LYS A 13 11.62 7.69 1.57
N ASN A 14 10.45 7.64 0.96
CA ASN A 14 9.72 8.84 0.55
C ASN A 14 9.25 9.62 1.80
N PRO A 15 9.62 10.91 1.94
CA PRO A 15 9.26 11.70 3.12
C PRO A 15 7.74 11.87 3.31
N GLU A 16 6.98 12.03 2.23
CA GLU A 16 5.52 12.16 2.31
C GLU A 16 4.89 10.85 2.81
N VAL A 17 5.33 9.72 2.28
CA VAL A 17 4.85 8.40 2.71
C VAL A 17 5.11 8.20 4.20
N LYS A 18 6.31 8.55 4.66
CA LYS A 18 6.68 8.46 6.06
C LYS A 18 5.71 9.25 6.95
N VAL A 19 5.41 10.48 6.57
CA VAL A 19 4.49 11.34 7.33
C VAL A 19 3.10 10.70 7.40
N TYR A 20 2.57 10.21 6.28
CA TYR A 20 1.22 9.66 6.26
C TYR A 20 1.11 8.32 6.99
N VAL A 21 2.11 7.47 6.90
CA VAL A 21 2.13 6.20 7.66
C VAL A 21 2.12 6.50 9.16
N GLU A 22 2.95 7.43 9.62
CA GLU A 22 3.02 7.78 11.05
C GLU A 22 1.76 8.53 11.52
N ALA A 23 1.16 9.37 10.67
CA ALA A 23 -0.10 10.04 10.99
C ALA A 23 -1.23 9.04 11.15
N GLY A 24 -1.32 8.04 10.28
CA GLY A 24 -2.30 6.96 10.39
C GLY A 24 -2.13 6.17 11.68
N ASN A 25 -0.88 5.86 12.05
CA ASN A 25 -0.57 5.18 13.29
C ASN A 25 -1.02 6.01 14.51
N SER A 26 -0.78 7.31 14.49
CA SER A 26 -1.19 8.21 15.58
C SER A 26 -2.71 8.27 15.72
N CYS A 27 -3.44 8.31 14.61
CA CYS A 27 -4.91 8.28 14.62
C CYS A 27 -5.44 6.97 15.22
N LEU A 28 -4.88 5.84 14.83
CA LEU A 28 -5.28 4.55 15.38
C LEU A 28 -4.94 4.42 16.85
N GLY A 29 -3.78 4.92 17.25
CA GLY A 29 -3.37 4.92 18.65
C GLY A 29 -4.36 5.72 19.53
N ALA A 30 -4.82 6.87 19.05
CA ALA A 30 -5.80 7.68 19.74
C ALA A 30 -7.14 6.96 19.90
N LEU A 31 -7.47 6.04 18.98
CA LEU A 31 -8.69 5.23 19.02
C LEU A 31 -8.52 3.91 19.78
N GLY A 32 -7.34 3.64 20.33
CA GLY A 32 -7.07 2.42 21.10
C GLY A 32 -6.63 1.21 20.27
N PHE A 33 -6.32 1.39 18.98
CA PHE A 33 -5.82 0.31 18.15
C PHE A 33 -4.33 0.05 18.40
N THR A 34 -3.86 -1.15 18.04
CA THR A 34 -2.45 -1.53 18.13
C THR A 34 -1.62 -0.77 17.09
N GLU A 35 -0.29 -0.93 17.18
CA GLU A 35 0.65 -0.25 16.32
C GLU A 35 0.43 -0.58 14.82
N HIS A 36 0.29 0.45 13.98
CA HIS A 36 0.15 0.39 12.53
C HIS A 36 1.09 1.36 11.82
N GLY A 37 2.24 1.65 12.43
CA GLY A 37 3.24 2.54 11.87
C GLY A 37 4.17 1.87 10.88
N ARG A 38 5.37 2.42 10.72
CA ARG A 38 6.35 1.94 9.74
C ARG A 38 6.78 0.48 9.93
N PRO A 39 7.00 -0.03 11.17
CA PRO A 39 7.32 -1.44 11.34
C PRO A 39 6.23 -2.37 10.83
N HIS A 40 4.97 -2.07 11.10
CA HIS A 40 3.83 -2.83 10.59
C HIS A 40 3.76 -2.75 9.07
N ALA A 41 3.89 -1.55 8.50
CA ALA A 41 3.88 -1.34 7.05
C ALA A 41 4.98 -2.17 6.38
N LYS A 42 6.18 -2.18 6.95
CA LYS A 42 7.31 -2.95 6.43
C LYS A 42 7.04 -4.46 6.49
N ARG A 43 6.47 -4.96 7.59
CA ARG A 43 6.11 -6.38 7.70
C ARG A 43 5.09 -6.77 6.65
N CYS A 44 4.05 -5.98 6.46
CA CYS A 44 3.01 -6.24 5.45
C CYS A 44 3.59 -6.22 4.04
N SER A 45 4.50 -5.27 3.76
CA SER A 45 5.22 -5.20 2.50
C SER A 45 6.00 -6.48 2.23
N ASN A 46 6.77 -6.94 3.22
CA ASN A 46 7.57 -8.16 3.09
C ASN A 46 6.71 -9.42 2.93
N TYR A 47 5.63 -9.54 3.67
CA TYR A 47 4.72 -10.68 3.57
C TYR A 47 4.07 -10.76 2.20
N ALA A 48 3.53 -9.63 1.69
CA ALA A 48 2.90 -9.60 0.38
C ALA A 48 3.88 -10.00 -0.72
N ARG A 49 5.09 -9.47 -0.67
CA ARG A 49 6.16 -9.81 -1.62
C ARG A 49 6.52 -11.29 -1.55
N ASN A 50 6.76 -11.80 -0.34
CA ASN A 50 7.20 -13.19 -0.12
C ASN A 50 6.15 -14.20 -0.57
N ILE A 51 4.86 -13.91 -0.36
CA ILE A 51 3.77 -14.77 -0.81
C ILE A 51 3.82 -14.94 -2.33
N LEU A 52 3.94 -13.84 -3.07
CA LEU A 52 3.95 -13.91 -4.53
C LEU A 52 5.26 -14.50 -5.07
N GLU A 53 6.39 -14.24 -4.41
CA GLU A 53 7.66 -14.89 -4.78
C GLU A 53 7.58 -16.40 -4.61
N ALA A 54 6.99 -16.87 -3.50
CA ALA A 54 6.81 -18.30 -3.24
C ALA A 54 5.89 -18.97 -4.26
N LEU A 55 4.96 -18.21 -4.86
CA LEU A 55 4.04 -18.69 -5.89
C LEU A 55 4.56 -18.48 -7.31
N ASP A 56 5.83 -18.11 -7.44
CA ASP A 56 6.53 -17.94 -8.73
C ASP A 56 5.95 -16.82 -9.62
N TYR A 57 5.38 -15.79 -9.03
CA TYR A 57 4.99 -14.60 -9.80
C TYR A 57 6.24 -13.84 -10.25
N ASP A 58 6.12 -13.09 -11.34
CA ASP A 58 7.22 -12.30 -11.87
C ASP A 58 7.69 -11.23 -10.87
N THR A 59 8.95 -10.82 -11.03
CA THR A 59 9.61 -9.88 -10.11
C THR A 59 8.82 -8.59 -9.95
N ARG A 60 8.31 -8.03 -11.05
CA ARG A 60 7.59 -6.74 -10.97
C ARG A 60 6.28 -6.86 -10.20
N THR A 61 5.53 -7.94 -10.40
CA THR A 61 4.30 -8.18 -9.64
C THR A 61 4.60 -8.28 -8.15
N CYS A 62 5.69 -8.95 -7.77
CA CYS A 62 6.13 -9.03 -6.37
C CYS A 62 6.50 -7.66 -5.80
N GLU A 63 7.16 -6.81 -6.60
CA GLU A 63 7.50 -5.45 -6.19
C GLU A 63 6.25 -4.59 -5.99
N LEU A 64 5.28 -4.70 -6.90
CA LEU A 64 4.02 -3.97 -6.76
C LEU A 64 3.25 -4.41 -5.51
N ALA A 65 3.29 -5.69 -5.18
CA ALA A 65 2.70 -6.22 -3.95
C ALA A 65 3.38 -5.63 -2.71
N ALA A 66 4.71 -5.51 -2.74
CA ALA A 66 5.47 -4.89 -1.65
C ALA A 66 5.07 -3.42 -1.46
N ILE A 67 4.90 -2.69 -2.54
CA ILE A 67 4.47 -1.28 -2.50
C ILE A 67 3.05 -1.18 -1.94
N ALA A 68 2.12 -1.97 -2.47
CA ALA A 68 0.74 -1.98 -1.99
C ALA A 68 0.65 -2.35 -0.51
N GLY A 69 1.41 -3.35 -0.08
CA GLY A 69 1.45 -3.78 1.32
C GLY A 69 1.94 -2.68 2.25
N TYR A 70 2.94 -1.91 1.81
CA TYR A 70 3.46 -0.79 2.62
C TYR A 70 2.42 0.33 2.77
N LEU A 71 1.66 0.60 1.73
CA LEU A 71 0.73 1.73 1.66
C LEU A 71 -0.71 1.40 2.10
N HIS A 72 -1.03 0.13 2.35
CA HIS A 72 -2.42 -0.31 2.48
C HIS A 72 -3.21 0.37 3.61
N ASP A 73 -2.55 0.80 4.67
CA ASP A 73 -3.20 1.40 5.85
C ASP A 73 -3.09 2.93 5.94
N ILE A 74 -2.50 3.61 4.93
CA ILE A 74 -2.31 5.07 5.00
C ILE A 74 -3.64 5.84 5.08
N GLY A 75 -4.74 5.23 4.63
CA GLY A 75 -6.08 5.81 4.73
C GLY A 75 -6.53 6.08 6.16
N ASN A 76 -5.92 5.42 7.14
CA ASN A 76 -6.18 5.69 8.55
C ASN A 76 -5.82 7.13 8.95
N THR A 77 -5.02 7.82 8.15
CA THR A 77 -4.75 9.26 8.31
C THR A 77 -6.05 10.07 8.20
N VAL A 78 -6.98 9.63 7.36
CA VAL A 78 -8.27 10.29 7.15
C VAL A 78 -9.30 9.78 8.15
N ASN A 79 -9.53 8.46 8.19
CA ASN A 79 -10.47 7.82 9.10
C ASN A 79 -10.28 6.32 9.02
N ARG A 80 -10.51 5.62 10.13
CA ARG A 80 -10.54 4.14 10.10
C ARG A 80 -11.70 3.63 9.26
N VAL A 81 -12.84 4.33 9.27
CA VAL A 81 -13.99 4.00 8.41
C VAL A 81 -13.60 4.29 6.97
N ASP A 82 -13.79 3.31 6.10
CA ASP A 82 -13.44 3.37 4.66
C ASP A 82 -11.96 3.67 4.40
N HIS A 83 -11.08 3.29 5.34
CA HIS A 83 -9.64 3.55 5.20
C HIS A 83 -9.04 2.89 3.93
N ALA A 84 -9.64 1.81 3.45
CA ALA A 84 -9.19 1.18 2.20
C ALA A 84 -9.41 2.11 1.01
N HIS A 85 -10.57 2.73 0.91
CA HIS A 85 -10.87 3.68 -0.18
C HIS A 85 -10.04 4.95 -0.06
N SER A 86 -9.96 5.52 1.13
CA SER A 86 -9.13 6.70 1.39
C SER A 86 -7.66 6.42 1.09
N GLY A 87 -7.17 5.24 1.51
CA GLY A 87 -5.80 4.82 1.25
C GLY A 87 -5.50 4.65 -0.23
N ALA A 88 -6.43 4.09 -0.99
CA ALA A 88 -6.27 3.94 -2.43
C ALA A 88 -6.15 5.30 -3.13
N ILE A 89 -6.96 6.27 -2.75
CA ILE A 89 -6.92 7.63 -3.31
C ILE A 89 -5.63 8.34 -2.91
N MET A 90 -5.18 8.19 -1.66
CA MET A 90 -3.91 8.76 -1.20
C MET A 90 -2.74 8.15 -1.96
N ALA A 91 -2.75 6.84 -2.16
CA ALA A 91 -1.71 6.16 -2.92
C ALA A 91 -1.70 6.62 -4.38
N PHE A 92 -2.86 6.80 -4.99
CA PHE A 92 -2.97 7.33 -6.35
C PHE A 92 -2.24 8.67 -6.46
N THR A 93 -2.49 9.58 -5.52
CA THR A 93 -1.87 10.90 -5.52
C THR A 93 -0.35 10.81 -5.35
N LEU A 94 0.12 10.02 -4.39
CA LEU A 94 1.55 9.86 -4.11
C LEU A 94 2.29 9.25 -5.31
N LEU A 95 1.74 8.17 -5.87
CA LEU A 95 2.39 7.44 -6.97
C LEU A 95 2.35 8.24 -8.27
N THR A 96 1.30 9.03 -8.50
CA THR A 96 1.23 9.94 -9.65
C THR A 96 2.33 10.99 -9.56
N ARG A 97 2.55 11.58 -8.38
CA ARG A 97 3.64 12.54 -8.16
C ARG A 97 5.01 11.92 -8.37
N MET A 98 5.17 10.64 -8.05
CA MET A 98 6.41 9.91 -8.28
C MET A 98 6.59 9.46 -9.72
N ASN A 99 5.60 9.73 -10.56
CA ASN A 99 5.62 9.43 -12.00
C ASN A 99 5.62 7.92 -12.31
N MET A 100 4.89 7.15 -11.51
CA MET A 100 4.70 5.72 -11.77
C MET A 100 3.77 5.52 -12.98
N PRO A 101 3.99 4.46 -13.80
CA PRO A 101 3.07 4.16 -14.92
C PRO A 101 1.63 3.94 -14.45
N PRO A 102 0.64 4.46 -15.18
CA PRO A 102 -0.78 4.34 -14.79
C PRO A 102 -1.25 2.88 -14.59
N GLU A 103 -0.75 1.95 -15.38
CA GLU A 103 -1.12 0.53 -15.26
C GLU A 103 -0.71 -0.03 -13.89
N GLU A 104 0.46 0.36 -13.42
CA GLU A 104 0.96 -0.07 -12.11
C GLU A 104 0.23 0.62 -10.97
N ILE A 105 -0.07 1.91 -11.13
CA ILE A 105 -0.88 2.66 -10.16
C ILE A 105 -2.25 2.00 -9.99
N ALA A 106 -2.88 1.61 -11.11
CA ALA A 106 -4.19 0.96 -11.09
C ALA A 106 -4.15 -0.36 -10.30
N ILE A 107 -3.11 -1.17 -10.48
CA ILE A 107 -2.95 -2.43 -9.76
C ILE A 107 -2.81 -2.18 -8.26
N ILE A 108 -1.97 -1.23 -7.87
CA ILE A 108 -1.73 -0.90 -6.46
C ILE A 108 -2.98 -0.32 -5.81
N CYS A 109 -3.65 0.62 -6.47
CA CYS A 109 -4.86 1.25 -5.93
C CYS A 109 -6.00 0.25 -5.79
N SER A 110 -6.18 -0.66 -6.76
CA SER A 110 -7.18 -1.73 -6.66
C SER A 110 -6.86 -2.65 -5.48
N ALA A 111 -5.60 -3.01 -5.30
CA ALA A 111 -5.18 -3.86 -4.19
C ALA A 111 -5.50 -3.20 -2.84
N ILE A 112 -5.17 -1.93 -2.69
CA ILE A 112 -5.43 -1.19 -1.45
C ILE A 112 -6.94 -1.04 -1.23
N GLY A 113 -7.68 -0.66 -2.27
CA GLY A 113 -9.12 -0.44 -2.18
C GLY A 113 -9.92 -1.70 -1.86
N HIS A 114 -9.37 -2.87 -2.17
CA HIS A 114 -10.00 -4.16 -1.93
C HIS A 114 -9.36 -4.97 -0.80
N HIS A 115 -8.52 -4.35 0.04
CA HIS A 115 -7.84 -5.10 1.09
C HIS A 115 -8.70 -5.32 2.34
N ASP A 116 -9.76 -4.56 2.53
CA ASP A 116 -10.64 -4.71 3.69
C ASP A 116 -11.65 -5.83 3.40
N GLU A 117 -11.40 -7.00 3.95
CA GLU A 117 -12.23 -8.19 3.72
C GLU A 117 -13.67 -8.07 4.22
N LYS A 118 -13.98 -7.06 5.05
CA LYS A 118 -15.35 -6.79 5.48
C LYS A 118 -16.19 -6.16 4.39
N THR A 119 -15.57 -5.48 3.42
CA THR A 119 -16.24 -4.67 2.40
C THR A 119 -15.90 -5.06 0.98
N ALA A 120 -14.93 -5.94 0.75
CA ALA A 120 -14.44 -6.24 -0.59
C ALA A 120 -13.79 -7.63 -0.67
N PHE A 121 -13.61 -8.09 -1.93
CA PHE A 121 -12.90 -9.33 -2.24
C PHE A 121 -11.65 -9.02 -3.07
N PRO A 122 -10.60 -9.86 -2.99
CA PRO A 122 -9.43 -9.68 -3.84
C PRO A 122 -9.81 -9.76 -5.33
N VAL A 123 -9.20 -8.88 -6.13
CA VAL A 123 -9.51 -8.78 -7.57
C VAL A 123 -8.33 -9.17 -8.47
N ASN A 124 -7.13 -9.34 -7.91
CA ASN A 124 -5.94 -9.78 -8.63
C ASN A 124 -4.93 -10.38 -7.65
N ALA A 125 -3.79 -10.86 -8.17
CA ALA A 125 -2.76 -11.50 -7.35
C ALA A 125 -2.20 -10.55 -6.28
N VAL A 126 -1.97 -9.29 -6.63
CA VAL A 126 -1.46 -8.28 -5.69
C VAL A 126 -2.47 -8.03 -4.58
N SER A 127 -3.75 -7.87 -4.94
CA SER A 127 -4.84 -7.70 -3.98
C SER A 127 -4.95 -8.90 -3.03
N ALA A 128 -4.82 -10.12 -3.57
CA ALA A 128 -4.92 -11.35 -2.77
C ALA A 128 -3.78 -11.50 -1.78
N ALA A 129 -2.60 -10.93 -2.09
CA ALA A 129 -1.42 -11.01 -1.22
C ALA A 129 -1.49 -10.04 -0.03
N LEU A 130 -2.37 -9.06 -0.07
CA LEU A 130 -2.57 -8.12 1.04
C LEU A 130 -3.50 -8.75 2.12
#